data_ff34a220b932fa1ac3541e12b1c83298
#
_entry.id   ff34a220b932fa1ac3541e12b1c83298
#
_cell.length_a   1.000
_cell.length_b   1.000
_cell.length_c   1.000
_cell.angle_alpha   90.00
_cell.angle_beta   90.00
_cell.angle_gamma   90.00
#
_symmetry.space_group_name_H-M   'P 1'
#
loop_
_entity.id
_entity.type
_entity.pdbx_description
1 polymer ?
#
loop_
_entity_poly.entity_id
_entity_poly.type
_entity_poly.pdbx_seq_one_letter_code
_entity_poly.pdbx_strand_id
1 'polypeptide(L)'
;MARTKSETAKIAEAEVVETPTEDIKKENDDLKAQLEELKAQMALMAQMMSKGGDEPKATKQSAKRIRFVNLTNGTVVLRGTVMWSIVGQFNHRDFAEKEANIIVENMINLINSGAVYIADKEFAEEHNLTDIYANLLDEKALRELFDKDGQTILETYKMVNAAQKQIIVDMIVSRREHGQFVDANAAIEIGKLCGKDLMLIEPDEDETAKE
;
A
#
# COMPACT_ATOMS: atom_id res chain seq x y z
N MET A 1 47.72 40.50 -44.52
CA MET A 1 47.42 40.89 -45.95
C MET A 1 45.97 40.54 -46.15
N ALA A 2 45.21 41.48 -46.19
CA ALA A 2 44.48 42.12 -47.31
C ALA A 2 43.16 41.40 -47.57
N ARG A 3 42.05 42.03 -47.19
CA ARG A 3 41.15 42.87 -48.04
C ARG A 3 40.23 42.01 -48.90
N THR A 4 39.02 42.25 -49.06
CA THR A 4 38.05 43.36 -48.98
C THR A 4 36.70 42.94 -49.54
N LYS A 5 35.63 43.64 -49.12
CA LYS A 5 34.49 44.20 -49.83
C LYS A 5 33.30 43.28 -50.10
N SER A 6 32.20 43.58 -49.49
CA SER A 6 31.19 44.63 -49.83
C SER A 6 30.54 44.47 -51.18
N GLU A 7 29.26 44.23 -51.16
CA GLU A 7 28.25 44.94 -52.00
C GLU A 7 26.84 44.35 -51.66
N THR A 8 26.09 45.13 -50.99
CA THR A 8 24.94 45.97 -51.36
C THR A 8 23.83 45.33 -52.13
N ALA A 9 22.73 45.25 -51.40
CA ALA A 9 21.37 45.65 -51.75
C ALA A 9 20.76 45.16 -53.08
N LYS A 10 19.65 44.44 -52.96
CA LYS A 10 18.45 44.80 -53.72
C LYS A 10 17.20 44.43 -52.94
N ILE A 11 16.52 45.44 -52.54
CA ILE A 11 15.15 45.44 -52.07
C ILE A 11 14.29 44.93 -53.23
N ALA A 12 13.58 43.83 -52.96
CA ALA A 12 12.44 43.42 -53.76
C ALA A 12 11.20 43.61 -52.90
N GLU A 13 10.38 44.51 -53.28
CA GLU A 13 9.01 44.73 -52.80
C GLU A 13 8.28 43.40 -52.74
N ALA A 14 7.91 42.99 -51.52
CA ALA A 14 6.95 41.93 -51.32
C ALA A 14 5.57 42.57 -51.33
N GLU A 15 4.84 42.20 -52.34
CA GLU A 15 3.41 42.39 -52.51
C GLU A 15 2.67 42.17 -51.21
N VAL A 16 1.99 43.16 -50.71
CA VAL A 16 1.03 43.07 -49.62
C VAL A 16 -0.16 42.29 -50.20
N VAL A 17 -0.20 40.99 -49.89
CA VAL A 17 -1.39 40.20 -50.08
C VAL A 17 -2.37 40.66 -49.02
N GLU A 18 -3.32 41.47 -49.39
CA GLU A 18 -4.52 41.75 -48.60
C GLU A 18 -5.30 40.45 -48.42
N THR A 19 -5.04 39.75 -47.31
CA THR A 19 -5.89 38.65 -46.87
C THR A 19 -7.16 39.25 -46.25
N PRO A 20 -8.33 38.68 -46.56
CA PRO A 20 -9.61 39.28 -46.21
C PRO A 20 -9.83 39.23 -44.70
N THR A 21 -9.64 40.36 -44.05
CA THR A 21 -9.96 40.59 -42.64
C THR A 21 -11.43 40.39 -42.28
N GLU A 22 -12.31 40.31 -43.29
CA GLU A 22 -13.73 40.05 -43.10
C GLU A 22 -14.05 38.57 -42.85
N ASP A 23 -13.33 37.62 -43.45
CA ASP A 23 -13.54 36.20 -43.22
C ASP A 23 -13.06 35.77 -41.82
N ILE A 24 -11.94 36.31 -41.36
CA ILE A 24 -11.43 36.08 -40.01
C ILE A 24 -12.36 36.66 -38.94
N LYS A 25 -13.01 37.79 -39.22
CA LYS A 25 -14.02 38.36 -38.32
C LYS A 25 -15.26 37.48 -38.23
N LYS A 26 -15.75 36.95 -39.36
CA LYS A 26 -16.89 36.02 -39.38
C LYS A 26 -16.58 34.72 -38.62
N GLU A 27 -15.40 34.12 -38.85
CA GLU A 27 -14.98 32.93 -38.10
C GLU A 27 -14.88 33.19 -36.59
N ASN A 28 -14.36 34.33 -36.16
CA ASN A 28 -14.31 34.71 -34.75
C ASN A 28 -15.70 34.94 -34.15
N ASP A 29 -16.62 35.50 -34.87
CA ASP A 29 -17.98 35.72 -34.39
C ASP A 29 -18.76 34.39 -34.35
N ASP A 30 -18.55 33.47 -35.30
CA ASP A 30 -19.11 32.13 -35.28
C ASP A 30 -18.54 31.29 -34.13
N LEU A 31 -17.25 31.38 -33.88
CA LEU A 31 -16.60 30.71 -32.74
C LEU A 31 -17.10 31.24 -31.39
N LYS A 32 -17.33 32.55 -31.25
CA LYS A 32 -17.94 33.15 -30.08
C LYS A 32 -19.37 32.68 -29.86
N ALA A 33 -20.17 32.59 -30.90
CA ALA A 33 -21.53 32.09 -30.85
C ALA A 33 -21.58 30.63 -30.40
N GLN A 34 -20.69 29.78 -30.92
CA GLN A 34 -20.57 28.38 -30.51
C GLN A 34 -20.12 28.26 -29.03
N LEU A 35 -19.24 29.13 -28.57
CA LEU A 35 -18.75 29.15 -27.19
C LEU A 35 -19.84 29.58 -26.20
N GLU A 36 -20.70 30.52 -26.59
CA GLU A 36 -21.88 30.92 -25.81
C GLU A 36 -22.94 29.82 -25.78
N GLU A 37 -23.17 29.14 -26.88
CA GLU A 37 -24.11 28.02 -26.96
C GLU A 37 -23.63 26.85 -26.07
N LEU A 38 -22.33 26.53 -26.11
CA LEU A 38 -21.74 25.50 -25.27
C LEU A 38 -21.85 25.85 -23.77
N LYS A 39 -21.63 27.12 -23.44
CA LYS A 39 -21.83 27.61 -22.06
C LYS A 39 -23.29 27.53 -21.64
N ALA A 40 -24.21 27.84 -22.50
CA ALA A 40 -25.63 27.71 -22.20
C ALA A 40 -26.07 26.26 -22.04
N GLN A 41 -25.54 25.33 -22.83
CA GLN A 41 -25.78 23.89 -22.66
C GLN A 41 -25.19 23.38 -21.36
N MET A 42 -23.97 23.79 -20.97
CA MET A 42 -23.38 23.43 -19.67
C MET A 42 -24.19 24.00 -18.50
N ALA A 43 -24.69 25.24 -18.60
CA ALA A 43 -25.51 25.84 -17.56
C ALA A 43 -26.87 25.12 -17.44
N LEU A 44 -27.49 24.73 -18.55
CA LEU A 44 -28.72 23.95 -18.56
C LEU A 44 -28.51 22.55 -17.95
N MET A 45 -27.40 21.89 -18.26
CA MET A 45 -27.03 20.61 -17.70
C MET A 45 -26.78 20.71 -16.19
N ALA A 46 -26.09 21.75 -15.73
CA ALA A 46 -25.91 22.04 -14.32
C ALA A 46 -27.24 22.35 -13.60
N GLN A 47 -28.19 23.01 -14.27
CA GLN A 47 -29.50 23.29 -13.72
C GLN A 47 -30.43 22.07 -13.69
N MET A 48 -30.29 21.14 -14.66
CA MET A 48 -30.99 19.86 -14.63
C MET A 48 -30.43 18.96 -13.52
N MET A 49 -29.11 18.98 -13.27
CA MET A 49 -28.50 18.30 -12.15
C MET A 49 -28.90 18.90 -10.78
N SER A 50 -29.26 20.17 -10.71
CA SER A 50 -29.69 20.81 -9.47
C SER A 50 -31.18 20.69 -9.18
N LYS A 51 -32.03 20.33 -10.17
CA LYS A 51 -33.48 20.16 -10.03
C LYS A 51 -33.99 18.74 -9.98
N GLY A 52 -33.13 17.75 -10.22
CA GLY A 52 -33.42 16.34 -9.97
C GLY A 52 -33.28 16.08 -8.50
N GLY A 53 -34.39 16.25 -7.75
CA GLY A 53 -34.45 15.93 -6.35
C GLY A 53 -34.14 14.45 -6.11
N ASP A 54 -33.47 14.18 -5.03
CA ASP A 54 -33.28 12.86 -4.40
C ASP A 54 -32.47 11.84 -5.22
N GLU A 55 -31.33 12.24 -5.79
CA GLU A 55 -30.25 11.30 -5.90
C GLU A 55 -29.58 11.19 -4.50
N PRO A 56 -29.39 9.95 -4.00
CA PRO A 56 -28.58 9.79 -2.80
C PRO A 56 -27.25 10.48 -3.12
N LYS A 57 -26.92 11.51 -2.33
CA LYS A 57 -25.57 12.04 -2.30
C LYS A 57 -24.65 10.82 -2.31
N ALA A 58 -24.05 10.52 -3.44
CA ALA A 58 -22.80 9.80 -3.47
C ALA A 58 -21.80 10.71 -2.75
N THR A 59 -21.95 10.79 -1.43
CA THR A 59 -20.82 10.98 -0.57
C THR A 59 -19.79 10.03 -1.18
N LYS A 60 -18.71 10.56 -1.70
CA LYS A 60 -17.45 9.85 -1.74
C LYS A 60 -17.11 9.58 -0.28
N GLN A 61 -17.87 8.69 0.36
CA GLN A 61 -17.38 7.89 1.45
C GLN A 61 -16.21 7.20 0.78
N SER A 62 -15.02 7.63 1.12
CA SER A 62 -13.83 6.83 0.88
C SER A 62 -14.19 5.50 1.49
N ALA A 63 -14.52 4.52 0.62
CA ALA A 63 -15.01 3.23 1.07
C ALA A 63 -14.03 2.77 2.13
N LYS A 64 -14.51 2.57 3.37
CA LYS A 64 -13.70 2.18 4.51
C LYS A 64 -12.82 1.02 4.05
N ARG A 65 -11.52 1.19 4.16
CA ARG A 65 -10.55 0.17 3.76
C ARG A 65 -9.97 -0.44 5.00
N ILE A 66 -10.11 -1.73 5.09
CA ILE A 66 -9.66 -2.55 6.22
C ILE A 66 -8.27 -3.09 5.91
N ARG A 67 -7.31 -2.80 6.76
CA ARG A 67 -5.92 -3.20 6.60
C ARG A 67 -5.64 -4.52 7.26
N PHE A 68 -5.13 -5.48 6.48
CA PHE A 68 -4.63 -6.77 6.92
C PHE A 68 -3.10 -6.75 6.83
N VAL A 69 -2.45 -7.10 7.93
CA VAL A 69 -0.98 -7.11 8.07
C VAL A 69 -0.52 -8.56 8.22
N ASN A 70 0.46 -8.96 7.42
CA ASN A 70 1.13 -10.25 7.57
C ASN A 70 2.18 -10.14 8.70
N LEU A 71 2.02 -10.90 9.77
CA LEU A 71 2.99 -10.93 10.85
C LEU A 71 4.05 -12.04 10.68
N THR A 72 3.85 -12.96 9.74
CA THR A 72 4.79 -14.06 9.47
C THR A 72 5.93 -13.64 8.54
N ASN A 73 7.06 -14.32 8.62
CA ASN A 73 8.21 -14.05 7.72
C ASN A 73 7.96 -14.45 6.26
N GLY A 74 6.99 -15.33 6.01
CA GLY A 74 6.67 -15.85 4.67
C GLY A 74 5.55 -15.10 3.96
N THR A 75 4.94 -15.80 3.01
CA THR A 75 3.76 -15.34 2.27
C THR A 75 2.49 -15.88 2.91
N VAL A 76 1.56 -15.00 3.21
CA VAL A 76 0.21 -15.37 3.64
C VAL A 76 -0.74 -15.25 2.45
N VAL A 77 -1.56 -16.28 2.24
CA VAL A 77 -2.61 -16.32 1.23
C VAL A 77 -3.96 -16.18 1.92
N LEU A 78 -4.69 -15.12 1.57
CA LEU A 78 -6.02 -14.83 2.09
C LEU A 78 -7.09 -15.26 1.08
N ARG A 79 -8.14 -15.92 1.55
CA ARG A 79 -9.27 -16.37 0.73
C ARG A 79 -10.43 -15.40 0.87
N GLY A 80 -10.55 -14.51 -0.11
CA GLY A 80 -11.72 -13.65 -0.30
C GLY A 80 -12.58 -14.12 -1.45
N THR A 81 -13.13 -13.19 -2.22
CA THR A 81 -13.79 -13.50 -3.52
C THR A 81 -12.78 -14.08 -4.51
N VAL A 82 -11.52 -13.69 -4.37
CA VAL A 82 -10.38 -14.29 -5.05
C VAL A 82 -9.27 -14.56 -4.03
N MET A 83 -8.22 -15.25 -4.46
CA MET A 83 -7.05 -15.46 -3.62
C MET A 83 -6.15 -14.23 -3.62
N TRP A 84 -5.78 -13.75 -2.43
CA TRP A 84 -4.89 -12.62 -2.22
C TRP A 84 -3.64 -13.06 -1.50
N SER A 85 -2.46 -12.62 -1.94
CA SER A 85 -1.21 -12.87 -1.23
C SER A 85 -0.65 -11.60 -0.61
N ILE A 86 -0.11 -11.73 0.60
CA ILE A 86 0.69 -10.71 1.28
C ILE A 86 2.06 -11.32 1.54
N VAL A 87 3.07 -10.86 0.80
CA VAL A 87 4.42 -11.40 0.83
C VAL A 87 5.28 -10.62 1.81
N GLY A 88 5.98 -11.34 2.69
CA GLY A 88 6.94 -10.78 3.64
C GLY A 88 6.30 -10.21 4.91
N GLN A 89 7.12 -10.18 5.94
CA GLN A 89 6.72 -9.77 7.27
C GLN A 89 6.38 -8.28 7.32
N PHE A 90 5.32 -7.94 8.06
CA PHE A 90 4.79 -6.58 8.25
C PHE A 90 4.30 -5.89 6.97
N ASN A 91 4.28 -6.59 5.86
CA ASN A 91 3.61 -6.10 4.68
C ASN A 91 2.09 -6.21 4.87
N HIS A 92 1.37 -5.30 4.23
CA HIS A 92 -0.06 -5.20 4.40
C HIS A 92 -0.79 -5.09 3.07
N ARG A 93 -2.09 -5.30 3.13
CA ARG A 93 -3.02 -5.06 2.04
C ARG A 93 -4.32 -4.49 2.58
N ASP A 94 -4.84 -3.49 1.88
CA ASP A 94 -6.08 -2.81 2.24
C ASP A 94 -7.23 -3.37 1.38
N PHE A 95 -8.28 -3.85 2.03
CA PHE A 95 -9.47 -4.42 1.38
C PHE A 95 -10.69 -3.54 1.58
N ALA A 96 -11.62 -3.57 0.63
CA ALA A 96 -12.95 -3.03 0.87
C ALA A 96 -13.66 -3.87 1.94
N GLU A 97 -14.51 -3.27 2.76
CA GLU A 97 -15.17 -3.91 3.89
C GLU A 97 -15.88 -5.23 3.51
N LYS A 98 -16.58 -5.27 2.36
CA LYS A 98 -17.23 -6.49 1.87
C LYS A 98 -16.25 -7.63 1.64
N GLU A 99 -15.08 -7.34 1.07
CA GLU A 99 -14.04 -8.34 0.83
C GLU A 99 -13.38 -8.76 2.15
N ALA A 100 -13.15 -7.79 3.05
CA ALA A 100 -12.60 -8.06 4.38
C ALA A 100 -13.49 -9.02 5.18
N ASN A 101 -14.81 -8.86 5.14
CA ASN A 101 -15.76 -9.77 5.79
C ASN A 101 -15.62 -11.20 5.26
N ILE A 102 -15.57 -11.39 3.95
CA ILE A 102 -15.40 -12.72 3.33
C ILE A 102 -14.06 -13.34 3.75
N ILE A 103 -12.99 -12.55 3.79
CA ILE A 103 -11.67 -13.03 4.24
C ILE A 103 -11.74 -13.48 5.70
N VAL A 104 -12.35 -12.70 6.59
CA VAL A 104 -12.46 -13.06 8.01
C VAL A 104 -13.26 -14.35 8.18
N GLU A 105 -14.40 -14.50 7.52
CA GLU A 105 -15.22 -15.72 7.56
C GLU A 105 -14.43 -16.96 7.11
N ASN A 106 -13.67 -16.85 6.03
CA ASN A 106 -12.90 -17.96 5.46
C ASN A 106 -11.60 -18.27 6.22
N MET A 107 -11.02 -17.28 6.92
CA MET A 107 -9.65 -17.37 7.47
C MET A 107 -9.58 -17.07 8.97
N ILE A 108 -10.69 -17.19 9.68
CA ILE A 108 -10.80 -16.85 11.10
C ILE A 108 -9.70 -17.54 11.96
N ASN A 109 -9.38 -18.80 11.66
CA ASN A 109 -8.35 -19.54 12.40
C ASN A 109 -6.95 -18.92 12.20
N LEU A 110 -6.65 -18.42 11.01
CA LEU A 110 -5.37 -17.77 10.72
C LEU A 110 -5.27 -16.41 11.44
N ILE A 111 -6.37 -15.67 11.50
CA ILE A 111 -6.45 -14.39 12.21
C ILE A 111 -6.32 -14.64 13.74
N ASN A 112 -7.06 -15.61 14.27
CA ASN A 112 -7.02 -15.97 15.68
C ASN A 112 -5.65 -16.49 16.12
N SER A 113 -4.88 -17.10 15.22
CA SER A 113 -3.51 -17.53 15.51
C SER A 113 -2.53 -16.35 15.62
N GLY A 114 -2.89 -15.17 15.11
CA GLY A 114 -2.00 -14.01 15.06
C GLY A 114 -0.98 -14.06 13.93
N ALA A 115 -1.19 -14.90 12.92
CA ALA A 115 -0.38 -14.87 11.69
C ALA A 115 -0.73 -13.68 10.82
N VAL A 116 -2.01 -13.24 10.88
CA VAL A 116 -2.52 -12.03 10.23
C VAL A 116 -3.19 -11.15 11.28
N TYR A 117 -2.91 -9.88 11.23
CA TYR A 117 -3.48 -8.87 12.12
C TYR A 117 -4.31 -7.86 11.32
N ILE A 118 -5.48 -7.50 11.84
CA ILE A 118 -6.35 -6.48 11.26
C ILE A 118 -6.16 -5.19 12.05
N ALA A 119 -5.66 -4.14 11.39
CA ALA A 119 -5.30 -2.90 12.05
C ALA A 119 -6.52 -1.98 12.38
N ASP A 120 -7.68 -2.23 11.75
CA ASP A 120 -8.90 -1.49 12.02
C ASP A 120 -9.59 -2.03 13.28
N LYS A 121 -9.62 -1.20 14.33
CA LYS A 121 -10.16 -1.61 15.65
C LYS A 121 -11.67 -1.81 15.62
N GLU A 122 -12.41 -0.94 14.96
CA GLU A 122 -13.88 -1.03 14.88
C GLU A 122 -14.28 -2.33 14.17
N PHE A 123 -13.61 -2.61 13.05
CA PHE A 123 -13.83 -3.85 12.30
C PHE A 123 -13.45 -5.09 13.13
N ALA A 124 -12.36 -5.04 13.90
CA ALA A 124 -11.97 -6.12 14.80
C ALA A 124 -13.00 -6.36 15.94
N GLU A 125 -13.58 -5.29 16.47
CA GLU A 125 -14.66 -5.37 17.48
C GLU A 125 -15.92 -5.99 16.89
N GLU A 126 -16.33 -5.59 15.70
CA GLU A 126 -17.49 -6.17 14.98
C GLU A 126 -17.37 -7.67 14.76
N HIS A 127 -16.13 -8.16 14.58
CA HIS A 127 -15.83 -9.59 14.40
C HIS A 127 -15.43 -10.32 15.69
N ASN A 128 -15.60 -9.71 16.86
CA ASN A 128 -15.27 -10.28 18.18
C ASN A 128 -13.80 -10.70 18.30
N LEU A 129 -12.88 -9.98 17.68
CA LEU A 129 -11.44 -10.25 17.72
C LEU A 129 -10.73 -9.57 18.90
N THR A 130 -11.39 -8.69 19.64
CA THR A 130 -10.81 -7.85 20.70
C THR A 130 -10.18 -8.71 21.80
N ASP A 131 -10.89 -9.73 22.29
CA ASP A 131 -10.39 -10.63 23.34
C ASP A 131 -9.19 -11.46 22.87
N ILE A 132 -9.19 -11.82 21.59
CA ILE A 132 -8.09 -12.55 20.96
C ILE A 132 -6.87 -11.65 20.87
N TYR A 133 -7.07 -10.41 20.40
CA TYR A 133 -5.99 -9.43 20.23
C TYR A 133 -5.39 -8.96 21.55
N ALA A 134 -6.14 -9.00 22.64
CA ALA A 134 -5.59 -8.72 23.97
C ALA A 134 -4.44 -9.68 24.37
N ASN A 135 -4.41 -10.88 23.79
CA ASN A 135 -3.40 -11.90 24.04
C ASN A 135 -2.42 -12.08 22.87
N LEU A 136 -2.48 -11.24 21.86
CA LEU A 136 -1.61 -11.28 20.68
C LEU A 136 -0.70 -10.05 20.65
N LEU A 137 0.52 -10.27 20.17
CA LEU A 137 1.41 -9.16 19.81
C LEU A 137 1.01 -8.62 18.44
N ASP A 138 0.75 -7.34 18.38
CA ASP A 138 0.54 -6.62 17.11
C ASP A 138 1.87 -6.32 16.42
N GLU A 139 1.82 -5.72 15.24
CA GLU A 139 3.00 -5.34 14.45
C GLU A 139 3.97 -4.49 15.29
N LYS A 140 3.45 -3.50 16.02
CA LYS A 140 4.26 -2.57 16.81
C LYS A 140 4.98 -3.31 17.94
N ALA A 141 4.26 -4.12 18.70
CA ALA A 141 4.81 -4.89 19.80
C ALA A 141 5.89 -5.87 19.33
N LEU A 142 5.70 -6.51 18.17
CA LEU A 142 6.70 -7.41 17.57
C LEU A 142 7.96 -6.66 17.12
N ARG A 143 7.81 -5.49 16.49
CA ARG A 143 8.96 -4.67 16.06
C ARG A 143 9.77 -4.17 17.23
N GLU A 144 9.11 -3.71 18.29
CA GLU A 144 9.74 -3.18 19.51
C GLU A 144 10.24 -4.28 20.47
N LEU A 145 9.89 -5.54 20.21
CA LEU A 145 10.25 -6.64 21.10
C LEU A 145 11.77 -6.78 21.29
N PHE A 146 12.52 -6.64 20.20
CA PHE A 146 13.98 -6.81 20.19
C PHE A 146 14.76 -5.58 20.66
N ASP A 147 14.07 -4.47 20.94
CA ASP A 147 14.65 -3.28 21.58
C ASP A 147 14.60 -3.39 23.12
N LYS A 148 13.93 -4.44 23.62
CA LYS A 148 13.82 -4.74 25.05
C LYS A 148 14.98 -5.61 25.53
N ASP A 149 15.10 -5.73 26.85
CA ASP A 149 16.09 -6.63 27.47
C ASP A 149 15.76 -8.12 27.21
N GLY A 150 16.80 -8.94 27.24
CA GLY A 150 16.68 -10.37 26.92
C GLY A 150 15.69 -11.13 27.82
N GLN A 151 15.53 -10.71 29.07
CA GLN A 151 14.59 -11.33 30.00
C GLN A 151 13.14 -11.05 29.58
N THR A 152 12.85 -9.81 29.19
CA THR A 152 11.52 -9.39 28.67
C THR A 152 11.19 -10.13 27.38
N ILE A 153 12.16 -10.31 26.46
CA ILE A 153 11.97 -11.09 25.24
C ILE A 153 11.58 -12.53 25.57
N LEU A 154 12.31 -13.18 26.50
CA LEU A 154 12.06 -14.56 26.93
C LEU A 154 10.70 -14.73 27.61
N GLU A 155 10.31 -13.81 28.47
CA GLU A 155 9.00 -13.83 29.14
C GLU A 155 7.87 -13.66 28.12
N THR A 156 8.01 -12.70 27.22
CA THR A 156 7.04 -12.50 26.12
C THR A 156 6.90 -13.76 25.28
N TYR A 157 8.01 -14.39 24.89
CA TYR A 157 7.99 -15.65 24.14
C TYR A 157 7.23 -16.76 24.87
N LYS A 158 7.39 -16.87 26.19
CA LYS A 158 6.68 -17.89 26.97
C LYS A 158 5.16 -17.66 27.01
N MET A 159 4.74 -16.42 27.04
CA MET A 159 3.33 -16.04 27.19
C MET A 159 2.51 -16.15 25.90
N VAL A 160 3.10 -15.93 24.73
CA VAL A 160 2.39 -15.94 23.46
C VAL A 160 2.02 -17.35 22.99
N ASN A 161 1.07 -17.44 22.05
CA ASN A 161 0.63 -18.71 21.48
C ASN A 161 1.68 -19.33 20.53
N ALA A 162 1.43 -20.57 20.09
CA ALA A 162 2.39 -21.33 19.28
C ALA A 162 2.74 -20.65 17.94
N ALA A 163 1.76 -20.00 17.28
CA ALA A 163 2.00 -19.31 16.01
C ALA A 163 2.89 -18.09 16.21
N GLN A 164 2.64 -17.29 17.24
CA GLN A 164 3.48 -16.13 17.55
C GLN A 164 4.86 -16.53 18.09
N LYS A 165 4.97 -17.67 18.79
CA LYS A 165 6.29 -18.24 19.13
C LYS A 165 7.13 -18.51 17.88
N GLN A 166 6.51 -19.08 16.84
CA GLN A 166 7.21 -19.32 15.58
C GLN A 166 7.61 -18.00 14.91
N ILE A 167 6.72 -16.99 14.91
CA ILE A 167 7.03 -15.65 14.36
C ILE A 167 8.26 -15.05 15.08
N ILE A 168 8.33 -15.13 16.42
CA ILE A 168 9.48 -14.61 17.17
C ILE A 168 10.76 -15.38 16.81
N VAL A 169 10.69 -16.70 16.68
CA VAL A 169 11.84 -17.53 16.25
C VAL A 169 12.32 -17.12 14.87
N ASP A 170 11.42 -16.99 13.90
CA ASP A 170 11.74 -16.57 12.54
C ASP A 170 12.35 -15.16 12.51
N MET A 171 11.86 -14.25 13.35
CA MET A 171 12.43 -12.92 13.52
C MET A 171 13.86 -12.96 14.09
N ILE A 172 14.14 -13.82 15.07
CA ILE A 172 15.49 -14.00 15.62
C ILE A 172 16.44 -14.47 14.53
N VAL A 173 16.05 -15.49 13.77
CA VAL A 173 16.86 -16.03 12.66
C VAL A 173 17.12 -14.95 11.62
N SER A 174 16.07 -14.31 11.11
CA SER A 174 16.17 -13.26 10.10
C SER A 174 17.04 -12.08 10.55
N ARG A 175 16.88 -11.60 11.79
CA ARG A 175 17.73 -10.53 12.33
C ARG A 175 19.20 -10.92 12.37
N ARG A 176 19.51 -12.15 12.73
CA ARG A 176 20.88 -12.66 12.77
C ARG A 176 21.49 -12.81 11.38
N GLU A 177 20.75 -13.35 10.43
CA GLU A 177 21.16 -13.43 9.01
C GLU A 177 21.54 -12.06 8.45
N HIS A 178 20.78 -11.01 8.84
CA HIS A 178 21.05 -9.63 8.44
C HIS A 178 22.03 -8.88 9.34
N GLY A 179 22.71 -9.55 10.27
CA GLY A 179 23.68 -8.95 11.17
C GLY A 179 23.10 -7.95 12.18
N GLN A 180 21.80 -8.01 12.43
CA GLN A 180 21.13 -7.14 13.40
C GLN A 180 21.31 -7.69 14.80
N PHE A 181 21.30 -6.79 15.80
CA PHE A 181 21.44 -7.17 17.19
C PHE A 181 20.25 -8.02 17.67
N VAL A 182 20.59 -9.11 18.34
CA VAL A 182 19.67 -9.95 19.13
C VAL A 182 20.40 -10.34 20.42
N ASP A 183 19.73 -10.21 21.56
CA ASP A 183 20.30 -10.65 22.82
C ASP A 183 20.63 -12.16 22.79
N ALA A 184 21.91 -12.50 22.94
CA ALA A 184 22.40 -13.86 22.78
C ALA A 184 21.82 -14.81 23.84
N ASN A 185 21.60 -14.33 25.09
CA ASN A 185 21.05 -15.18 26.16
C ASN A 185 19.57 -15.49 25.84
N ALA A 186 18.81 -14.49 25.40
CA ALA A 186 17.42 -14.70 24.98
C ALA A 186 17.33 -15.68 23.79
N ALA A 187 18.20 -15.55 22.78
CA ALA A 187 18.24 -16.47 21.63
C ALA A 187 18.56 -17.89 22.05
N ILE A 188 19.55 -18.11 22.96
CA ILE A 188 19.91 -19.42 23.47
C ILE A 188 18.76 -20.06 24.28
N GLU A 189 18.13 -19.30 25.16
CA GLU A 189 17.06 -19.83 26.00
C GLU A 189 15.79 -20.13 25.15
N ILE A 190 15.45 -19.27 24.22
CA ILE A 190 14.36 -19.52 23.26
C ILE A 190 14.70 -20.74 22.39
N GLY A 191 15.93 -20.85 21.92
CA GLY A 191 16.41 -22.00 21.17
C GLY A 191 16.21 -23.34 21.93
N LYS A 192 16.56 -23.38 23.23
CA LYS A 192 16.30 -24.55 24.10
C LYS A 192 14.80 -24.86 24.17
N LEU A 193 13.94 -23.83 24.27
CA LEU A 193 12.50 -24.01 24.39
C LEU A 193 11.84 -24.49 23.09
N CYS A 194 12.33 -24.06 21.91
CA CYS A 194 11.81 -24.50 20.61
C CYS A 194 12.56 -25.70 20.01
N GLY A 195 13.64 -26.16 20.63
CA GLY A 195 14.44 -27.29 20.16
C GLY A 195 15.29 -26.96 18.90
N LYS A 196 15.61 -25.69 18.69
CA LYS A 196 16.45 -25.23 17.57
C LYS A 196 17.67 -24.47 18.08
N ASP A 197 18.81 -24.62 17.39
CA ASP A 197 19.95 -23.75 17.65
C ASP A 197 19.81 -22.43 16.89
N LEU A 198 19.34 -21.41 17.59
CA LEU A 198 19.15 -20.09 17.00
C LEU A 198 20.46 -19.28 16.91
N MET A 199 21.59 -19.87 17.34
CA MET A 199 22.91 -19.27 17.25
C MET A 199 23.64 -19.70 15.97
N LEU A 200 23.27 -20.81 15.35
CA LEU A 200 23.77 -21.23 14.05
C LEU A 200 23.07 -20.46 12.93
N ILE A 201 23.84 -19.90 12.02
CA ILE A 201 23.33 -19.39 10.74
C ILE A 201 23.49 -20.60 9.78
N GLU A 202 22.37 -21.20 9.41
CA GLU A 202 22.40 -22.21 8.33
C GLU A 202 22.67 -21.47 7.01
N PRO A 203 23.70 -21.85 6.23
CA PRO A 203 23.88 -21.27 4.89
C PRO A 203 22.67 -21.65 4.04
N ASP A 204 22.17 -20.68 3.26
CA ASP A 204 21.09 -20.90 2.32
C ASP A 204 21.39 -22.12 1.44
N GLU A 205 20.53 -23.14 1.46
CA GLU A 205 20.69 -24.37 0.65
C GLU A 205 20.69 -24.11 -0.85
N ASP A 206 20.34 -22.90 -1.29
CA ASP A 206 20.27 -22.49 -2.69
C ASP A 206 21.64 -22.19 -3.35
N GLU A 207 22.74 -22.03 -2.58
CA GLU A 207 24.06 -21.80 -3.19
C GLU A 207 24.81 -23.08 -3.57
N THR A 208 24.40 -24.24 -3.08
CA THR A 208 25.08 -25.52 -3.36
C THR A 208 24.62 -26.26 -4.62
N ALA A 209 23.61 -25.73 -5.33
CA ALA A 209 23.05 -26.38 -6.54
C ALA A 209 23.63 -25.84 -7.86
N LYS A 210 24.74 -25.09 -7.82
CA LYS A 210 25.41 -24.57 -9.02
C LYS A 210 26.91 -24.88 -9.00
N GLU A 211 27.23 -26.14 -8.99
CA GLU A 211 28.52 -26.67 -9.51
C GLU A 211 28.28 -27.84 -10.47
#